data_5855020d7aa09da231e1602709794f03
#
_entry.id   5855020d7aa09da231e1602709794f03
#
_cell.length_a   1.000
_cell.length_b   1.000
_cell.length_c   1.000
_cell.angle_alpha   90.00
_cell.angle_beta   90.00
_cell.angle_gamma   90.00
#
_symmetry.space_group_name_H-M   'P 1'
#
loop_
_entity.id
_entity.type
_entity.pdbx_description
1 polymer ?
#
loop_
_entity_poly.entity_id
_entity_poly.type
_entity_poly.pdbx_seq_one_letter_code
_entity_poly.pdbx_strand_id
1 'polypeptide(L)'
;MKYLPSSKIKQWRQDNLPSKCPIFKCKCNDAVVDHCHDTGLIRGVLHRQSNAWAGKIENSWKRFGQNNSKVSLPDALRALADYLENARTDVMHPVGLTQKCKRFKRLPMARQLEILLHM
;
A
#
# COMPACT_ATOMS: atom_id res chain seq x y z
N MET A 1 24.84 14.86 10.63
CA MET A 1 24.23 13.50 10.72
C MET A 1 24.40 12.99 12.14
N LYS A 2 23.32 12.50 12.75
CA LYS A 2 23.36 11.90 14.09
C LYS A 2 23.29 10.39 13.97
N TYR A 3 24.03 9.69 14.80
CA TYR A 3 24.00 8.24 14.90
C TYR A 3 23.13 7.81 16.07
N LEU A 4 22.22 6.84 15.83
CA LEU A 4 21.37 6.29 16.87
C LEU A 4 21.83 4.86 17.20
N PRO A 5 22.35 4.61 18.42
CA PRO A 5 22.73 3.25 18.81
C PRO A 5 21.53 2.31 18.88
N SER A 6 21.74 1.03 18.63
CA SER A 6 20.67 0.02 18.69
C SER A 6 19.94 0.01 20.03
N SER A 7 20.67 0.24 21.14
CA SER A 7 20.08 0.29 22.48
C SER A 7 19.10 1.45 22.68
N LYS A 8 19.12 2.46 21.81
CA LYS A 8 18.26 3.66 21.90
C LYS A 8 17.07 3.61 20.94
N ILE A 9 16.98 2.63 20.06
CA ILE A 9 15.93 2.55 19.04
C ILE A 9 14.53 2.49 19.65
N LYS A 10 14.35 1.67 20.68
CA LYS A 10 13.05 1.53 21.35
C LYS A 10 12.54 2.84 21.92
N GLN A 11 13.41 3.58 22.59
CA GLN A 11 13.07 4.88 23.18
C GLN A 11 12.79 5.91 22.10
N TRP A 12 13.62 5.95 21.05
CA TRP A 12 13.42 6.85 19.92
C TRP A 12 12.06 6.60 19.26
N ARG A 13 11.69 5.33 19.07
CA ARG A 13 10.39 4.94 18.50
C ARG A 13 9.23 5.45 19.34
N GLN A 14 9.31 5.29 20.67
CA GLN A 14 8.27 5.77 21.58
C GLN A 14 8.17 7.29 21.58
N ASP A 15 9.31 7.99 21.57
CA ASP A 15 9.36 9.45 21.58
C ASP A 15 8.84 10.06 20.28
N ASN A 16 8.91 9.34 19.17
CA ASN A 16 8.52 9.81 17.85
C ASN A 16 7.30 9.08 17.30
N LEU A 17 6.55 8.38 18.14
CA LEU A 17 5.36 7.64 17.72
C LEU A 17 4.28 8.63 17.26
N PRO A 18 3.80 8.55 16.00
CA PRO A 18 2.73 9.42 15.54
C PRO A 18 1.37 8.96 16.09
N SER A 19 0.41 9.89 16.16
CA SER A 19 -0.96 9.56 16.58
C SER A 19 -1.63 8.60 15.58
N LYS A 20 -1.27 8.73 14.29
CA LYS A 20 -1.73 7.84 13.21
C LYS A 20 -0.58 7.56 12.27
N CYS A 21 -0.55 6.34 11.72
CA CYS A 21 0.42 5.97 10.70
C CYS A 21 0.34 6.95 9.52
N PRO A 22 1.47 7.52 9.07
CA PRO A 22 1.48 8.45 7.94
C PRO A 22 0.94 7.85 6.63
N ILE A 23 1.03 6.54 6.47
CA ILE A 23 0.64 5.85 5.23
C ILE A 23 -0.78 5.32 5.33
N PHE A 24 -1.06 4.43 6.29
CA PHE A 24 -2.37 3.79 6.42
C PHE A 24 -3.40 4.64 7.17
N LYS A 25 -2.98 5.75 7.80
CA LYS A 25 -3.87 6.66 8.55
C LYS A 25 -4.61 6.00 9.71
N CYS A 26 -4.12 4.87 10.19
CA CYS A 26 -4.66 4.13 11.32
C CYS A 26 -3.75 4.29 12.54
N LYS A 27 -4.23 3.86 13.72
CA LYS A 27 -3.43 3.86 14.93
C LYS A 27 -2.17 2.99 14.74
N CYS A 28 -1.02 3.49 15.16
CA CYS A 28 0.26 2.79 15.05
C CYS A 28 0.45 1.74 16.14
N ASN A 29 -0.35 0.67 16.09
CA ASN A 29 -0.10 -0.52 16.91
C ASN A 29 1.08 -1.28 16.31
N ASP A 30 1.91 -1.87 17.17
CA ASP A 30 3.07 -2.64 16.72
C ASP A 30 3.95 -1.82 15.74
N ALA A 31 4.32 -0.61 16.18
CA ALA A 31 5.05 0.35 15.34
C ALA A 31 6.49 -0.09 15.10
N VAL A 32 7.01 0.27 13.93
CA VAL A 32 8.41 0.04 13.54
C VAL A 32 9.04 1.34 13.07
N VAL A 33 10.36 1.45 13.26
CA VAL A 33 11.15 2.57 12.75
C VAL A 33 11.56 2.25 11.32
N ASP A 34 11.12 3.08 10.40
CA ASP A 34 11.43 2.93 8.98
C ASP A 34 12.66 3.73 8.60
N HIS A 35 13.49 3.20 7.71
CA HIS A 35 14.67 3.90 7.22
C HIS A 35 14.84 3.73 5.71
N CYS A 36 15.50 4.69 5.10
CA CYS A 36 15.88 4.61 3.69
C CYS A 36 17.01 3.60 3.52
N HIS A 37 16.80 2.63 2.63
CA HIS A 37 17.80 1.57 2.41
C HIS A 37 19.05 2.09 1.70
N ASP A 38 18.96 3.19 0.94
CA ASP A 38 20.09 3.77 0.24
C ASP A 38 20.97 4.64 1.13
N THR A 39 20.34 5.44 2.00
CA THR A 39 21.06 6.39 2.85
C THR A 39 21.24 5.90 4.28
N GLY A 40 20.42 4.95 4.74
CA GLY A 40 20.39 4.50 6.13
C GLY A 40 19.70 5.45 7.09
N LEU A 41 19.23 6.61 6.63
CA LEU A 41 18.57 7.59 7.47
C LEU A 41 17.15 7.16 7.84
N ILE A 42 16.75 7.42 9.08
CA ILE A 42 15.39 7.17 9.55
C ILE A 42 14.42 8.08 8.79
N ARG A 43 13.32 7.52 8.28
CA ARG A 43 12.24 8.27 7.62
C ARG A 43 11.08 8.56 8.56
N GLY A 44 10.83 7.68 9.52
CA GLY A 44 9.74 7.86 10.46
C GLY A 44 9.36 6.58 11.19
N VAL A 45 8.25 6.65 11.92
CA VAL A 45 7.67 5.50 12.64
C VAL A 45 6.34 5.15 11.98
N LEU A 46 6.19 3.90 11.59
CA LEU A 46 5.05 3.40 10.83
C LEU A 46 4.38 2.24 11.54
N HIS A 47 3.11 2.02 11.22
CA HIS A 47 2.45 0.76 11.50
C HIS A 47 3.21 -0.38 10.79
N ARG A 48 3.38 -1.52 11.46
CA ARG A 48 4.18 -2.64 10.93
C ARG A 48 3.74 -3.07 9.52
N GLN A 49 2.44 -3.16 9.29
CA GLN A 49 1.92 -3.61 8.00
C GLN A 49 2.15 -2.58 6.89
N SER A 50 2.07 -1.29 7.19
CA SER A 50 2.35 -0.26 6.18
C SER A 50 3.83 -0.22 5.83
N ASN A 51 4.71 -0.46 6.80
CA ASN A 51 6.15 -0.59 6.55
C ASN A 51 6.46 -1.78 5.64
N ALA A 52 5.83 -2.92 5.90
CA ALA A 52 5.99 -4.12 5.06
C ALA A 52 5.47 -3.87 3.64
N TRP A 53 4.32 -3.22 3.52
CA TRP A 53 3.73 -2.87 2.22
C TRP A 53 4.62 -1.92 1.43
N ALA A 54 5.12 -0.86 2.08
CA ALA A 54 6.05 0.09 1.45
C ALA A 54 7.33 -0.60 0.97
N GLY A 55 7.87 -1.52 1.78
CA GLY A 55 9.05 -2.29 1.40
C GLY A 55 8.83 -3.15 0.16
N LYS A 56 7.66 -3.77 0.05
CA LYS A 56 7.29 -4.56 -1.15
C LYS A 56 7.19 -3.66 -2.38
N ILE A 57 6.65 -2.46 -2.24
CA ILE A 57 6.57 -1.50 -3.34
C ILE A 57 7.97 -1.07 -3.78
N GLU A 58 8.84 -0.73 -2.85
CA GLU A 58 10.22 -0.35 -3.17
C GLU A 58 10.97 -1.49 -3.88
N ASN A 59 10.81 -2.72 -3.42
CA ASN A 59 11.42 -3.89 -4.05
C ASN A 59 10.85 -4.17 -5.44
N SER A 60 9.54 -4.05 -5.61
CA SER A 60 8.89 -4.23 -6.91
C SER A 60 9.32 -3.15 -7.91
N TRP A 61 9.55 -1.92 -7.44
CA TRP A 61 10.06 -0.85 -8.29
C TRP A 61 11.43 -1.19 -8.86
N LYS A 62 12.34 -1.69 -8.03
CA LYS A 62 13.67 -2.13 -8.50
C LYS A 62 13.57 -3.21 -9.57
N ARG A 63 12.58 -4.08 -9.45
CA ARG A 63 12.37 -5.21 -10.37
C ARG A 63 11.67 -4.80 -11.66
N PHE A 64 10.61 -4.00 -11.58
CA PHE A 64 9.71 -3.75 -12.71
C PHE A 64 9.80 -2.34 -13.29
N GLY A 65 10.13 -1.34 -12.48
CA GLY A 65 10.00 0.05 -12.88
C GLY A 65 11.32 0.75 -13.19
N GLN A 66 12.32 0.54 -12.37
CA GLN A 66 13.57 1.31 -12.41
C GLN A 66 14.25 1.28 -13.76
N ASN A 67 14.24 0.14 -14.46
CA ASN A 67 14.87 -0.03 -15.77
C ASN A 67 13.92 0.25 -16.95
N ASN A 68 12.62 0.38 -16.68
CA ASN A 68 11.60 0.54 -17.71
C ASN A 68 10.97 1.93 -17.72
N SER A 69 11.32 2.78 -16.75
CA SER A 69 10.71 4.08 -16.60
C SER A 69 11.75 5.13 -16.24
N LYS A 70 11.54 6.36 -16.71
CA LYS A 70 12.37 7.52 -16.39
C LYS A 70 11.81 8.32 -15.22
N VAL A 71 10.60 8.01 -14.75
CA VAL A 71 10.01 8.70 -13.61
C VAL A 71 10.54 8.11 -12.29
N SER A 72 10.49 8.89 -11.23
CA SER A 72 10.83 8.41 -9.89
C SER A 72 9.75 7.50 -9.33
N LEU A 73 10.08 6.69 -8.33
CA LEU A 73 9.08 5.87 -7.64
C LEU A 73 7.92 6.72 -7.06
N PRO A 74 8.16 7.83 -6.34
CA PRO A 74 7.04 8.65 -5.86
C PRO A 74 6.15 9.16 -6.99
N ASP A 75 6.72 9.58 -8.11
CA ASP A 75 5.93 10.05 -9.26
C ASP A 75 5.14 8.91 -9.91
N ALA A 76 5.72 7.73 -10.01
CA ALA A 76 5.01 6.54 -10.49
C ALA A 76 3.84 6.18 -9.57
N LEU A 77 4.01 6.30 -8.26
CA LEU A 77 2.94 6.05 -7.29
C LEU A 77 1.80 7.07 -7.42
N ARG A 78 2.13 8.35 -7.64
CA ARG A 78 1.11 9.39 -7.89
C ARG A 78 0.35 9.11 -9.17
N ALA A 79 1.05 8.72 -10.23
CA ALA A 79 0.43 8.35 -11.50
C ALA A 79 -0.45 7.12 -11.36
N LEU A 80 -0.02 6.13 -10.59
CA LEU A 80 -0.84 4.95 -10.30
C LEU A 80 -2.10 5.33 -9.53
N ALA A 81 -1.99 6.20 -8.53
CA ALA A 81 -3.14 6.67 -7.77
C ALA A 81 -4.16 7.35 -8.69
N ASP A 82 -3.72 8.25 -9.57
CA ASP A 82 -4.58 8.91 -10.54
C ASP A 82 -5.23 7.90 -11.49
N TYR A 83 -4.47 6.94 -11.97
CA TYR A 83 -4.98 5.89 -12.84
C TYR A 83 -6.08 5.07 -12.16
N LEU A 84 -5.85 4.66 -10.92
CA LEU A 84 -6.84 3.86 -10.18
C LEU A 84 -8.11 4.65 -9.86
N GLU A 85 -8.01 5.96 -9.66
CA GLU A 85 -9.17 6.81 -9.38
C GLU A 85 -9.98 7.13 -10.63
N ASN A 86 -9.31 7.38 -11.75
CA ASN A 86 -9.93 8.04 -12.92
C ASN A 86 -10.09 7.15 -14.14
N ALA A 87 -9.28 6.09 -14.29
CA ALA A 87 -9.33 5.23 -15.46
C ALA A 87 -10.54 4.30 -15.38
N ARG A 88 -11.55 4.58 -16.18
CA ARG A 88 -12.78 3.79 -16.27
C ARG A 88 -13.23 3.71 -17.72
N THR A 89 -13.76 2.55 -18.09
CA THR A 89 -14.45 2.36 -19.35
C THR A 89 -15.77 1.65 -19.08
N ASP A 90 -16.64 1.62 -20.06
CA ASP A 90 -17.88 0.84 -20.02
C ASP A 90 -17.73 -0.50 -20.74
N VAL A 91 -16.50 -0.88 -21.09
CA VAL A 91 -16.20 -2.13 -21.82
C VAL A 91 -15.78 -3.22 -20.83
N MET A 92 -16.52 -4.32 -20.84
CA MET A 92 -16.25 -5.46 -19.97
C MET A 92 -15.15 -6.35 -20.53
N HIS A 93 -14.10 -6.55 -19.75
CA HIS A 93 -13.02 -7.47 -20.10
C HIS A 93 -13.51 -8.91 -19.95
N PRO A 94 -13.22 -9.83 -20.91
CA PRO A 94 -13.69 -11.21 -20.82
C PRO A 94 -13.28 -11.95 -19.54
N VAL A 95 -12.03 -11.79 -19.11
CA VAL A 95 -11.55 -12.37 -17.85
C VAL A 95 -12.23 -11.70 -16.65
N GLY A 96 -12.44 -10.40 -16.71
CA GLY A 96 -13.17 -9.65 -15.68
C GLY A 96 -14.59 -10.14 -15.50
N LEU A 97 -15.28 -10.43 -16.60
CA LEU A 97 -16.63 -10.99 -16.57
C LEU A 97 -16.63 -12.37 -15.90
N THR A 98 -15.71 -13.24 -16.28
CA THR A 98 -15.57 -14.58 -15.69
C THR A 98 -15.33 -14.50 -14.19
N GLN A 99 -14.42 -13.63 -13.74
CA GLN A 99 -14.13 -13.44 -12.32
C GLN A 99 -15.34 -12.89 -11.56
N LYS A 100 -16.07 -11.96 -12.16
CA LYS A 100 -17.28 -11.39 -11.56
C LYS A 100 -18.36 -12.44 -11.37
N CYS A 101 -18.56 -13.31 -12.38
CA CYS A 101 -19.50 -14.42 -12.30
C CYS A 101 -19.12 -15.42 -11.21
N LYS A 102 -17.84 -15.76 -11.09
CA LYS A 102 -17.36 -16.66 -10.02
C LYS A 102 -17.60 -16.07 -8.62
N ARG A 103 -17.33 -14.78 -8.42
CA ARG A 103 -17.60 -14.10 -7.14
C ARG A 103 -19.09 -14.13 -6.83
N PHE A 104 -19.95 -13.84 -7.82
CA PHE A 104 -21.39 -13.87 -7.65
C PHE A 104 -21.88 -15.27 -7.20
N LYS A 105 -21.40 -16.33 -7.83
CA LYS A 105 -21.76 -17.71 -7.51
C LYS A 105 -21.37 -18.12 -6.08
N ARG A 106 -20.35 -17.49 -5.50
CA ARG A 106 -19.89 -17.75 -4.14
C ARG A 106 -20.70 -17.04 -3.07
N LEU A 107 -21.55 -16.08 -3.45
CA LEU A 107 -22.37 -15.34 -2.50
C LEU A 107 -23.51 -16.23 -1.96
N PRO A 108 -23.96 -15.98 -0.72
CA PRO A 108 -25.18 -16.62 -0.21
C PRO A 108 -26.37 -16.32 -1.13
N MET A 109 -27.32 -17.25 -1.19
CA MET A 109 -28.50 -17.11 -2.08
C MET A 109 -29.25 -15.81 -1.85
N ALA A 110 -29.44 -15.40 -0.59
CA ALA A 110 -30.13 -14.16 -0.26
C ALA A 110 -29.42 -12.94 -0.89
N ARG A 111 -28.09 -12.92 -0.86
CA ARG A 111 -27.30 -11.82 -1.44
C ARG A 111 -27.35 -11.83 -2.95
N GLN A 112 -27.34 -13.02 -3.57
CA GLN A 112 -27.50 -13.17 -5.01
C GLN A 112 -28.84 -12.59 -5.49
N LEU A 113 -29.93 -12.93 -4.81
CA LEU A 113 -31.27 -12.45 -5.11
C LEU A 113 -31.35 -10.94 -4.97
N GLU A 114 -30.77 -10.38 -3.89
CA GLU A 114 -30.72 -8.93 -3.67
C GLU A 114 -30.06 -8.19 -4.85
N ILE A 115 -28.92 -8.71 -5.32
CA ILE A 115 -28.20 -8.11 -6.45
C ILE A 115 -29.05 -8.20 -7.73
N LEU A 116 -29.65 -9.35 -8.01
CA LEU A 116 -30.46 -9.55 -9.22
C LEU A 116 -31.71 -8.66 -9.23
N LEU A 117 -32.33 -8.44 -8.06
CA LEU A 117 -33.54 -7.61 -7.93
C LEU A 117 -33.24 -6.12 -8.12
N HIS A 118 -32.01 -5.67 -7.94
CA HIS A 118 -31.61 -4.27 -8.06
C HIS A 118 -30.76 -3.98 -9.31
N MET A 119 -30.72 -4.92 -10.25
CA MET A 119 -30.07 -4.69 -11.54
C MET A 119 -30.89 -3.81 -12.46
#